data_378f72f99404e999249c573961b712ff
#
_entry.id   378f72f99404e999249c573961b712ff
#
_cell.length_a   1.000
_cell.length_b   1.000
_cell.length_c   1.000
_cell.angle_alpha   90.00
_cell.angle_beta   90.00
_cell.angle_gamma   90.00
#
_symmetry.space_group_name_H-M   'P 1'
#
loop_
_entity.id
_entity.type
_entity.pdbx_description
1 polymer ?
#
loop_
_entity_poly.entity_id
_entity_poly.type
_entity_poly.pdbx_seq_one_letter_code
_entity_poly.pdbx_strand_id
1 'polypeptide(L)'
;MRYTFIILLPLVMFALWGCQNGSDPVETDQRIADQQAILANIGEIEASDTADYFYADLNEESEDMFITPANGLMAKPIVPMKFGRIGLRPVVRDIRVEFTSDTTARVLFYKVLRGKFVVLTMDTSYVFQHIDRKMGHKFTRLAYFVKRGNSDESLRARWRLAATSVVEGKSLGLTDSTRVKTSLTIEKVEIQNEGNTIEIVDPLTFVQKRNDLLTLVPGTEVTVTVYVRNDAPDQIQVPAGEGTELVRLHFGRHPNWRQYDMYGIRYLRWTGQGDNGTNIYEGTWTVGSRSRINHAVVDVIDNGCIFDDDTQAYPYNSVTWGIPYRVKPM
;
A
#
# COMPACT_ATOMS: atom_id res chain seq x y z
N MET A 1 49.96 -10.61 58.75
CA MET A 1 49.65 -11.86 58.10
C MET A 1 48.78 -11.56 56.89
N ARG A 2 49.33 -11.66 55.70
CA ARG A 2 48.59 -11.44 54.41
C ARG A 2 48.31 -12.80 53.83
N TYR A 3 47.04 -13.14 53.63
CA TYR A 3 46.64 -14.33 52.95
C TYR A 3 46.31 -13.97 51.49
N THR A 4 47.14 -14.48 50.58
CA THR A 4 46.97 -14.39 49.14
C THR A 4 46.05 -15.57 48.72
N PHE A 5 44.81 -15.29 48.27
CA PHE A 5 43.93 -16.29 47.68
C PHE A 5 44.25 -16.37 46.18
N ILE A 6 44.77 -17.52 45.75
CA ILE A 6 44.96 -17.88 44.35
C ILE A 6 43.67 -18.57 43.93
N ILE A 7 42.88 -17.91 43.07
CA ILE A 7 41.72 -18.52 42.41
C ILE A 7 42.20 -19.18 41.13
N LEU A 8 42.21 -20.52 41.11
CA LEU A 8 42.39 -21.32 39.91
C LEU A 8 41.09 -21.30 39.15
N LEU A 9 41.08 -20.70 37.94
CA LEU A 9 40.00 -20.74 37.00
C LEU A 9 40.12 -22.03 36.14
N PRO A 10 39.17 -22.95 36.12
CA PRO A 10 39.21 -24.08 35.18
C PRO A 10 38.88 -23.59 33.76
N LEU A 11 39.83 -23.75 32.88
CA LEU A 11 39.66 -23.53 31.43
C LEU A 11 38.79 -24.65 30.87
N VAL A 12 37.49 -24.41 30.79
CA VAL A 12 36.57 -25.32 30.08
C VAL A 12 36.72 -25.06 28.59
N MET A 13 37.47 -25.90 27.90
CA MET A 13 37.48 -25.97 26.45
C MET A 13 36.15 -26.58 26.01
N PHE A 14 35.21 -25.72 25.63
CA PHE A 14 34.09 -26.14 24.79
C PHE A 14 34.63 -26.38 23.40
N ALA A 15 34.81 -27.64 23.01
CA ALA A 15 34.94 -28.05 21.64
C ALA A 15 33.54 -27.80 20.96
N LEU A 16 33.39 -26.61 20.37
CA LEU A 16 32.32 -26.33 19.41
C LEU A 16 32.55 -27.19 18.17
N TRP A 17 32.02 -28.40 18.17
CA TRP A 17 31.71 -29.06 16.93
C TRP A 17 30.52 -28.33 16.33
N GLY A 18 30.80 -27.20 15.71
CA GLY A 18 29.92 -26.59 14.76
C GLY A 18 29.79 -27.54 13.59
N CYS A 19 28.62 -28.13 13.39
CA CYS A 19 28.23 -28.61 12.06
C CYS A 19 28.30 -27.40 11.13
N GLN A 20 29.43 -27.19 10.48
CA GLN A 20 29.51 -26.42 9.25
C GLN A 20 28.68 -27.23 8.22
N ASN A 21 27.42 -26.88 8.07
CA ASN A 21 26.76 -27.07 6.79
C ASN A 21 27.55 -26.20 5.81
N GLY A 22 28.62 -26.75 5.26
CA GLY A 22 29.43 -26.12 4.24
C GLY A 22 28.55 -25.92 2.99
N SER A 23 27.95 -24.75 2.87
CA SER A 23 27.50 -24.31 1.56
C SER A 23 28.76 -24.22 0.71
N ASP A 24 28.76 -24.96 -0.40
CA ASP A 24 29.85 -24.91 -1.39
C ASP A 24 30.08 -23.42 -1.75
N PRO A 25 31.33 -22.90 -1.68
CA PRO A 25 31.62 -21.50 -2.04
C PRO A 25 31.11 -21.14 -3.46
N VAL A 26 31.07 -22.09 -4.39
CA VAL A 26 30.50 -21.90 -5.73
C VAL A 26 28.99 -21.65 -5.68
N GLU A 27 28.24 -22.32 -4.78
CA GLU A 27 26.80 -22.10 -4.60
C GLU A 27 26.51 -20.71 -4.03
N THR A 28 27.34 -20.24 -3.11
CA THR A 28 27.23 -18.91 -2.51
C THR A 28 27.44 -17.80 -3.55
N ASP A 29 28.46 -17.92 -4.39
CA ASP A 29 28.76 -16.94 -5.45
C ASP A 29 27.63 -16.89 -6.50
N GLN A 30 27.07 -18.04 -6.85
CA GLN A 30 25.94 -18.11 -7.79
C GLN A 30 24.68 -17.43 -7.22
N ARG A 31 24.38 -17.61 -5.95
CA ARG A 31 23.23 -16.95 -5.29
C ARG A 31 23.39 -15.43 -5.20
N ILE A 32 24.60 -14.95 -4.93
CA ILE A 32 24.90 -13.50 -4.94
C ILE A 32 24.67 -12.94 -6.34
N ALA A 33 25.17 -13.61 -7.38
CA ALA A 33 24.97 -13.19 -8.77
C ALA A 33 23.49 -13.21 -9.19
N ASP A 34 22.73 -14.21 -8.79
CA ASP A 34 21.30 -14.32 -9.03
C ASP A 34 20.52 -13.20 -8.29
N GLN A 35 20.89 -12.88 -7.06
CA GLN A 35 20.30 -11.76 -6.30
C GLN A 35 20.56 -10.42 -7.00
N GLN A 36 21.78 -10.16 -7.45
CA GLN A 36 22.13 -8.95 -8.20
C GLN A 36 21.35 -8.86 -9.52
N ALA A 37 21.16 -9.98 -10.20
CA ALA A 37 20.38 -10.05 -11.43
C ALA A 37 18.90 -9.69 -11.18
N ILE A 38 18.29 -10.16 -10.10
CA ILE A 38 16.92 -9.82 -9.70
C ILE A 38 16.82 -8.33 -9.36
N LEU A 39 17.76 -7.78 -8.58
CA LEU A 39 17.77 -6.37 -8.22
C LEU A 39 17.93 -5.45 -9.44
N ALA A 40 18.77 -5.85 -10.41
CA ALA A 40 18.91 -5.13 -11.67
C ALA A 40 17.61 -5.14 -12.49
N ASN A 41 16.90 -6.27 -12.54
CA ASN A 41 15.59 -6.37 -13.18
C ASN A 41 14.56 -5.45 -12.54
N ILE A 42 14.52 -5.37 -11.21
CA ILE A 42 13.63 -4.45 -10.51
C ILE A 42 13.94 -3.00 -10.91
N GLY A 43 15.21 -2.62 -10.96
CA GLY A 43 15.61 -1.28 -11.41
C GLY A 43 15.14 -0.95 -12.83
N GLU A 44 15.16 -1.92 -13.75
CA GLU A 44 14.63 -1.73 -15.12
C GLU A 44 13.10 -1.64 -15.16
N ILE A 45 12.42 -2.50 -14.40
CA ILE A 45 10.96 -2.43 -14.27
C ILE A 45 10.56 -1.04 -13.80
N GLU A 46 11.29 -0.48 -12.83
CA GLU A 46 11.05 0.86 -12.29
C GLU A 46 11.26 1.97 -13.32
N ALA A 47 12.21 1.79 -14.22
CA ALA A 47 12.54 2.76 -15.27
C ALA A 47 11.70 2.61 -16.53
N SER A 48 10.92 1.54 -16.66
CA SER A 48 10.17 1.19 -17.87
C SER A 48 8.67 1.45 -17.75
N ASP A 49 7.97 1.38 -18.89
CA ASP A 49 6.50 1.42 -18.97
C ASP A 49 5.82 0.26 -18.21
N THR A 50 6.59 -0.75 -17.80
CA THR A 50 6.08 -1.85 -16.96
C THR A 50 6.09 -1.51 -15.46
N ALA A 51 6.57 -0.32 -15.08
CA ALA A 51 6.46 0.20 -13.71
C ALA A 51 5.02 0.16 -13.19
N ASP A 52 4.03 0.35 -14.07
CA ASP A 52 2.60 0.28 -13.74
C ASP A 52 2.17 -1.04 -13.15
N TYR A 53 2.77 -2.13 -13.58
CA TYR A 53 2.48 -3.44 -13.00
C TYR A 53 3.09 -3.59 -11.61
N PHE A 54 4.12 -2.83 -11.28
CA PHE A 54 4.89 -2.97 -10.06
C PHE A 54 4.54 -1.94 -8.98
N TYR A 55 4.16 -0.72 -9.38
CA TYR A 55 3.87 0.37 -8.43
C TYR A 55 2.40 0.78 -8.44
N ALA A 56 1.83 0.87 -7.25
CA ALA A 56 0.52 1.46 -7.01
C ALA A 56 0.56 2.41 -5.81
N ASP A 57 1.57 3.28 -5.80
CA ASP A 57 1.75 4.26 -4.73
C ASP A 57 0.75 5.40 -4.87
N LEU A 58 0.38 5.98 -3.73
CA LEU A 58 -0.28 7.28 -3.69
C LEU A 58 0.77 8.35 -4.00
N ASN A 59 0.50 9.18 -5.00
CA ASN A 59 1.29 10.37 -5.27
C ASN A 59 0.76 11.55 -4.43
N GLU A 60 1.45 12.71 -4.54
CA GLU A 60 0.93 13.96 -3.98
C GLU A 60 -0.47 14.24 -4.54
N GLU A 61 -1.42 14.45 -3.65
CA GLU A 61 -2.81 14.64 -3.97
C GLU A 61 -3.40 15.79 -3.15
N SER A 62 -4.16 16.62 -3.82
CA SER A 62 -5.05 17.53 -3.15
C SER A 62 -6.41 17.47 -3.83
N GLU A 63 -7.44 17.36 -3.04
CA GLU A 63 -8.81 17.22 -3.51
C GLU A 63 -9.72 18.25 -2.86
N ASP A 64 -10.63 18.78 -3.66
CA ASP A 64 -11.71 19.61 -3.16
C ASP A 64 -12.79 18.69 -2.59
N MET A 65 -13.20 18.96 -1.36
CA MET A 65 -14.32 18.27 -0.75
C MET A 65 -15.59 19.06 -1.00
N PHE A 66 -16.48 18.50 -1.79
CA PHE A 66 -17.85 18.98 -1.92
C PHE A 66 -18.76 18.28 -0.92
N ILE A 67 -18.40 18.32 0.38
CA ILE A 67 -19.34 17.92 1.42
C ILE A 67 -20.22 19.12 1.68
N THR A 68 -21.44 19.10 1.15
CA THR A 68 -22.48 19.99 1.62
C THR A 68 -22.74 19.62 3.09
N PRO A 69 -22.55 20.57 4.04
CA PRO A 69 -22.88 20.29 5.43
C PRO A 69 -24.34 19.86 5.48
N ALA A 70 -24.58 18.57 5.70
CA ALA A 70 -25.92 18.12 6.05
C ALA A 70 -26.29 18.85 7.34
N ASN A 71 -27.48 19.45 7.37
CA ASN A 71 -28.03 20.09 8.57
C ASN A 71 -27.92 19.11 9.73
N GLY A 72 -26.98 19.35 10.66
CA GLY A 72 -26.72 18.43 11.78
C GLY A 72 -25.23 18.20 12.08
N LEU A 73 -24.30 18.62 11.24
CA LEU A 73 -22.85 18.52 11.48
C LEU A 73 -22.31 19.49 12.56
N MET A 74 -23.17 20.14 13.29
CA MET A 74 -22.83 21.18 14.26
C MET A 74 -22.02 20.70 15.48
N ALA A 75 -21.68 19.42 15.56
CA ALA A 75 -20.92 18.88 16.70
C ALA A 75 -19.42 18.69 16.40
N LYS A 76 -18.93 19.01 15.20
CA LYS A 76 -17.53 18.86 14.83
C LYS A 76 -16.83 20.20 14.73
N PRO A 77 -15.54 20.29 15.14
CA PRO A 77 -14.84 21.55 15.22
C PRO A 77 -14.55 22.19 13.86
N ILE A 78 -14.51 21.40 12.78
CA ILE A 78 -14.16 21.90 11.44
C ILE A 78 -15.09 21.42 10.33
N VAL A 79 -15.21 22.26 9.29
CA VAL A 79 -15.82 21.91 8.01
C VAL A 79 -14.72 21.90 6.96
N PRO A 80 -14.24 20.72 6.53
CA PRO A 80 -13.17 20.65 5.55
C PRO A 80 -13.68 21.08 4.16
N MET A 81 -12.91 21.92 3.49
CA MET A 81 -13.16 22.36 2.11
C MET A 81 -12.30 21.56 1.14
N LYS A 82 -11.08 21.24 1.55
CA LYS A 82 -10.11 20.53 0.75
C LYS A 82 -9.16 19.78 1.65
N PHE A 83 -8.71 18.61 1.21
CA PHE A 83 -7.65 17.90 1.91
C PHE A 83 -6.71 17.22 0.91
N GLY A 84 -5.53 16.84 1.38
CA GLY A 84 -4.59 16.14 0.52
C GLY A 84 -3.30 15.75 1.21
N ARG A 85 -2.52 14.96 0.50
CA ARG A 85 -1.17 14.55 0.86
C ARG A 85 -0.17 15.37 0.07
N ILE A 86 0.70 16.09 0.74
CA ILE A 86 1.65 17.01 0.12
C ILE A 86 3.09 16.77 0.61
N GLY A 87 4.06 17.16 -0.21
CA GLY A 87 5.48 17.05 0.13
C GLY A 87 5.94 15.61 0.30
N LEU A 88 5.32 14.66 -0.40
CA LEU A 88 5.62 13.24 -0.30
C LEU A 88 7.01 12.93 -0.85
N ARG A 89 7.84 12.32 -0.01
CA ARG A 89 9.18 11.87 -0.39
C ARG A 89 9.45 10.46 0.12
N PRO A 90 10.09 9.59 -0.67
CA PRO A 90 10.54 8.31 -0.19
C PRO A 90 11.71 8.52 0.79
N VAL A 91 11.62 7.91 1.98
CA VAL A 91 12.65 7.99 3.03
C VAL A 91 13.29 6.64 3.29
N VAL A 92 12.57 5.56 3.01
CA VAL A 92 13.07 4.18 3.12
C VAL A 92 12.61 3.44 1.88
N ARG A 93 13.50 2.63 1.35
CA ARG A 93 13.22 1.62 0.34
C ARG A 93 14.04 0.40 0.71
N ASP A 94 13.40 -0.74 0.86
CA ASP A 94 14.07 -2.00 1.16
C ASP A 94 13.54 -3.09 0.24
N ILE A 95 14.44 -3.92 -0.25
CA ILE A 95 14.16 -5.03 -1.16
C ILE A 95 14.85 -6.26 -0.59
N ARG A 96 14.06 -7.24 -0.19
CA ARG A 96 14.57 -8.50 0.34
C ARG A 96 14.27 -9.63 -0.61
N VAL A 97 15.32 -10.27 -1.10
CA VAL A 97 15.24 -11.42 -2.00
C VAL A 97 15.38 -12.70 -1.19
N GLU A 98 14.42 -13.59 -1.32
CA GLU A 98 14.40 -14.91 -0.72
C GLU A 98 14.29 -15.96 -1.85
N PHE A 99 15.29 -16.78 -2.01
CA PHE A 99 15.24 -17.88 -2.96
C PHE A 99 14.40 -19.02 -2.39
N THR A 100 13.34 -19.37 -3.08
CA THR A 100 12.45 -20.50 -2.74
C THR A 100 12.90 -21.79 -3.41
N SER A 101 13.70 -21.67 -4.48
CA SER A 101 14.43 -22.76 -5.16
C SER A 101 15.57 -22.16 -6.01
N ASP A 102 16.33 -22.99 -6.73
CA ASP A 102 17.37 -22.54 -7.66
C ASP A 102 16.81 -21.76 -8.87
N THR A 103 15.53 -21.88 -9.10
CA THR A 103 14.84 -21.27 -10.25
C THR A 103 13.73 -20.31 -9.87
N THR A 104 13.45 -20.13 -8.59
CA THR A 104 12.38 -19.27 -8.10
C THR A 104 12.82 -18.43 -6.92
N ALA A 105 12.40 -17.16 -6.91
CA ALA A 105 12.65 -16.24 -5.82
C ALA A 105 11.40 -15.42 -5.49
N ARG A 106 11.18 -15.23 -4.20
CA ARG A 106 10.20 -14.29 -3.65
C ARG A 106 10.92 -13.01 -3.23
N VAL A 107 10.39 -11.89 -3.61
CA VAL A 107 10.95 -10.57 -3.27
C VAL A 107 9.92 -9.79 -2.47
N LEU A 108 10.27 -9.45 -1.25
CA LEU A 108 9.53 -8.50 -0.45
C LEU A 108 10.06 -7.11 -0.75
N PHE A 109 9.19 -6.27 -1.27
CA PHE A 109 9.48 -4.88 -1.54
C PHE A 109 8.67 -4.01 -0.59
N TYR A 110 9.30 -3.05 0.08
CA TYR A 110 8.59 -2.01 0.78
C TYR A 110 9.23 -0.64 0.60
N LYS A 111 8.38 0.38 0.68
CA LYS A 111 8.72 1.78 0.53
C LYS A 111 7.99 2.58 1.60
N VAL A 112 8.69 3.51 2.22
CA VAL A 112 8.09 4.45 3.18
C VAL A 112 8.10 5.84 2.56
N LEU A 113 6.93 6.44 2.47
CA LEU A 113 6.74 7.84 2.11
C LEU A 113 6.54 8.67 3.38
N ARG A 114 7.10 9.87 3.39
CA ARG A 114 6.84 10.89 4.40
C ARG A 114 6.43 12.19 3.76
N GLY A 115 5.58 12.93 4.46
CA GLY A 115 5.07 14.20 4.04
C GLY A 115 4.11 14.77 5.07
N LYS A 116 3.12 15.49 4.60
CA LYS A 116 2.02 16.04 5.39
C LYS A 116 0.69 15.63 4.81
N PHE A 117 -0.26 15.38 5.67
CA PHE A 117 -1.68 15.39 5.35
C PHE A 117 -2.24 16.73 5.81
N VAL A 118 -2.79 17.47 4.87
CA VAL A 118 -3.24 18.84 5.09
C VAL A 118 -4.75 18.90 4.86
N VAL A 119 -5.45 19.52 5.79
CA VAL A 119 -6.88 19.86 5.64
C VAL A 119 -7.00 21.36 5.60
N LEU A 120 -7.60 21.89 4.52
CA LEU A 120 -8.01 23.27 4.41
C LEU A 120 -9.43 23.39 4.91
N THR A 121 -9.65 24.22 5.89
CA THR A 121 -10.95 24.54 6.46
C THR A 121 -11.19 26.04 6.47
N MET A 122 -12.41 26.44 6.70
CA MET A 122 -12.80 27.84 6.85
C MET A 122 -13.51 27.98 8.20
N ASP A 123 -13.08 28.94 8.99
CA ASP A 123 -13.71 29.26 10.26
C ASP A 123 -15.01 30.08 10.09
N THR A 124 -15.69 30.34 11.19
CA THR A 124 -16.93 31.13 11.21
C THR A 124 -16.76 32.59 10.78
N SER A 125 -15.52 33.08 10.74
CA SER A 125 -15.15 34.40 10.26
C SER A 125 -14.74 34.43 8.79
N TYR A 126 -14.93 33.30 8.07
CA TYR A 126 -14.53 33.11 6.67
C TYR A 126 -13.02 33.19 6.46
N VAL A 127 -12.22 32.90 7.48
CA VAL A 127 -10.75 32.85 7.37
C VAL A 127 -10.33 31.40 7.08
N PHE A 128 -9.53 31.23 6.06
CA PHE A 128 -8.95 29.93 5.72
C PHE A 128 -7.89 29.52 6.73
N GLN A 129 -8.00 28.28 7.21
CA GLN A 129 -7.05 27.68 8.11
C GLN A 129 -6.51 26.37 7.53
N HIS A 130 -5.27 26.06 7.85
CA HIS A 130 -4.61 24.80 7.48
C HIS A 130 -4.37 23.97 8.73
N ILE A 131 -4.82 22.73 8.68
CA ILE A 131 -4.54 21.75 9.72
C ILE A 131 -3.56 20.75 9.14
N ASP A 132 -2.34 20.76 9.65
CA ASP A 132 -1.24 19.94 9.16
C ASP A 132 -1.04 18.73 10.09
N ARG A 133 -1.12 17.53 9.54
CA ARG A 133 -0.73 16.29 10.23
C ARG A 133 0.52 15.72 9.61
N LYS A 134 1.49 15.36 10.44
CA LYS A 134 2.66 14.60 9.97
C LYS A 134 2.19 13.27 9.38
N MET A 135 2.68 12.95 8.19
CA MET A 135 2.34 11.74 7.49
C MET A 135 3.55 10.83 7.33
N GLY A 136 3.37 9.56 7.67
CA GLY A 136 4.21 8.45 7.26
C GLY A 136 3.32 7.34 6.72
N HIS A 137 3.67 6.76 5.57
CA HIS A 137 2.93 5.67 4.97
C HIS A 137 3.87 4.63 4.40
N LYS A 138 3.66 3.36 4.79
CA LYS A 138 4.46 2.23 4.33
C LYS A 138 3.68 1.43 3.32
N PHE A 139 4.22 1.29 2.12
CA PHE A 139 3.71 0.39 1.08
C PHE A 139 4.51 -0.90 1.07
N THR A 140 3.81 -2.02 0.98
CA THR A 140 4.41 -3.36 0.97
C THR A 140 3.86 -4.15 -0.21
N ARG A 141 4.72 -4.90 -0.90
CA ARG A 141 4.36 -5.77 -2.00
C ARG A 141 5.24 -7.01 -2.03
N LEU A 142 4.68 -8.13 -2.48
CA LEU A 142 5.43 -9.32 -2.85
C LEU A 142 5.53 -9.42 -4.38
N ALA A 143 6.71 -9.76 -4.86
CA ALA A 143 6.96 -10.09 -6.25
C ALA A 143 7.61 -11.47 -6.35
N TYR A 144 7.31 -12.18 -7.44
CA TYR A 144 7.81 -13.52 -7.69
C TYR A 144 8.60 -13.52 -8.98
N PHE A 145 9.84 -13.98 -8.90
CA PHE A 145 10.73 -14.09 -10.03
C PHE A 145 10.97 -15.56 -10.36
N VAL A 146 11.09 -15.85 -11.66
CA VAL A 146 11.44 -17.18 -12.17
C VAL A 146 12.66 -17.08 -13.08
N LYS A 147 13.56 -18.04 -12.94
CA LYS A 147 14.74 -18.20 -13.78
C LYS A 147 14.36 -19.05 -14.99
N ARG A 148 14.53 -18.50 -16.19
CA ARG A 148 14.31 -19.23 -17.45
C ARG A 148 15.61 -19.85 -17.93
N GLY A 149 15.51 -21.10 -18.36
CA GLY A 149 16.69 -21.95 -18.59
C GLY A 149 17.32 -21.83 -19.96
N ASN A 150 17.83 -20.66 -20.40
CA ASN A 150 18.74 -20.60 -21.53
C ASN A 150 20.14 -20.28 -21.02
N SER A 151 21.08 -21.21 -21.22
CA SER A 151 22.50 -21.07 -20.83
C SER A 151 23.19 -19.89 -21.50
N ASP A 152 22.71 -19.46 -22.66
CA ASP A 152 23.32 -18.42 -23.48
C ASP A 152 22.86 -16.99 -23.15
N GLU A 153 21.81 -16.83 -22.35
CA GLU A 153 21.36 -15.52 -21.88
C GLU A 153 22.19 -15.05 -20.67
N SER A 154 22.42 -13.75 -20.58
CA SER A 154 23.01 -13.16 -19.36
C SER A 154 22.17 -13.54 -18.12
N LEU A 155 22.83 -13.69 -16.97
CA LEU A 155 22.13 -14.02 -15.69
C LEU A 155 20.93 -13.12 -15.45
N ARG A 156 21.03 -11.84 -15.80
CA ARG A 156 19.96 -10.87 -15.72
C ARG A 156 18.77 -11.21 -16.61
N ALA A 157 19.00 -11.57 -17.87
CA ALA A 157 17.93 -11.93 -18.81
C ALA A 157 17.20 -13.22 -18.40
N ARG A 158 17.88 -14.07 -17.63
CA ARG A 158 17.30 -15.33 -17.14
C ARG A 158 16.26 -15.13 -16.03
N TRP A 159 16.41 -14.12 -15.16
CA TRP A 159 15.43 -13.84 -14.11
C TRP A 159 14.33 -12.92 -14.63
N ARG A 160 13.08 -13.33 -14.53
CA ARG A 160 11.93 -12.55 -15.01
C ARG A 160 10.85 -12.46 -13.95
N LEU A 161 10.24 -11.27 -13.84
CA LEU A 161 9.06 -11.06 -13.02
C LEU A 161 7.90 -11.92 -13.54
N ALA A 162 7.47 -12.87 -12.73
CA ALA A 162 6.39 -13.80 -13.07
C ALA A 162 5.04 -13.34 -12.54
N ALA A 163 5.00 -12.82 -11.31
CA ALA A 163 3.78 -12.40 -10.66
C ALA A 163 4.05 -11.36 -9.57
N THR A 164 3.02 -10.60 -9.21
CA THR A 164 3.05 -9.69 -8.05
C THR A 164 1.78 -9.84 -7.22
N SER A 165 1.88 -9.51 -5.93
CA SER A 165 0.71 -9.32 -5.06
C SER A 165 0.05 -7.97 -5.33
N VAL A 166 -1.13 -7.75 -4.74
CA VAL A 166 -1.69 -6.42 -4.49
C VAL A 166 -0.73 -5.64 -3.59
N VAL A 167 -0.68 -4.32 -3.72
CA VAL A 167 0.09 -3.45 -2.82
C VAL A 167 -0.73 -3.17 -1.58
N GLU A 168 -0.15 -3.35 -0.40
CA GLU A 168 -0.73 -2.91 0.86
C GLU A 168 -0.02 -1.65 1.34
N GLY A 169 -0.78 -0.60 1.66
CA GLY A 169 -0.28 0.63 2.28
C GLY A 169 -0.89 0.82 3.67
N LYS A 170 -0.06 1.22 4.64
CA LYS A 170 -0.49 1.47 6.03
C LYS A 170 0.20 2.70 6.60
N SER A 171 -0.54 3.53 7.32
CA SER A 171 0.02 4.66 8.05
C SER A 171 0.96 4.22 9.16
N LEU A 172 1.97 5.05 9.44
CA LEU A 172 3.00 4.82 10.43
C LEU A 172 2.81 5.71 11.66
N GLY A 173 3.27 5.23 12.82
CA GLY A 173 3.31 6.04 14.04
C GLY A 173 4.21 7.27 13.91
N LEU A 174 3.87 8.34 14.63
CA LEU A 174 4.62 9.60 14.59
C LEU A 174 6.00 9.48 15.25
N THR A 175 6.10 8.68 16.32
CA THR A 175 7.30 8.52 17.15
C THR A 175 8.23 7.43 16.65
N ASP A 176 7.66 6.37 16.04
CA ASP A 176 8.43 5.28 15.45
C ASP A 176 8.18 5.25 13.93
N SER A 177 9.20 5.63 13.20
CA SER A 177 9.13 5.79 11.75
C SER A 177 8.95 4.49 10.96
N THR A 178 9.04 3.37 11.62
CA THR A 178 8.97 2.04 11.00
C THR A 178 7.76 1.23 11.45
N ARG A 179 7.20 1.58 12.62
CA ARG A 179 6.08 0.86 13.21
C ARG A 179 4.76 1.30 12.57
N VAL A 180 4.07 0.35 11.97
CA VAL A 180 2.69 0.54 11.53
C VAL A 180 1.83 0.90 12.73
N LYS A 181 1.08 2.01 12.61
CA LYS A 181 0.08 2.43 13.59
C LYS A 181 -1.14 2.91 12.82
N THR A 182 -2.02 1.99 12.53
CA THR A 182 -3.35 2.27 11.98
C THR A 182 -4.38 1.50 12.79
N SER A 183 -5.52 2.12 13.04
CA SER A 183 -6.71 1.47 13.58
C SER A 183 -7.61 0.94 12.45
N LEU A 184 -7.28 1.28 11.21
CA LEU A 184 -8.05 0.88 10.04
C LEU A 184 -7.55 -0.46 9.49
N THR A 185 -8.49 -1.30 9.09
CA THR A 185 -8.23 -2.54 8.37
C THR A 185 -9.21 -2.68 7.22
N ILE A 186 -8.71 -2.84 6.00
CA ILE A 186 -9.52 -3.33 4.89
C ILE A 186 -9.60 -4.85 5.07
N GLU A 187 -10.76 -5.37 5.36
CA GLU A 187 -10.96 -6.81 5.57
C GLU A 187 -11.18 -7.54 4.26
N LYS A 188 -11.82 -6.85 3.29
CA LYS A 188 -12.12 -7.41 1.99
C LYS A 188 -12.37 -6.32 0.96
N VAL A 189 -11.98 -6.58 -0.29
CA VAL A 189 -12.40 -5.82 -1.46
C VAL A 189 -13.03 -6.78 -2.47
N GLU A 190 -14.22 -6.47 -2.94
CA GLU A 190 -14.89 -7.16 -4.03
C GLU A 190 -14.92 -6.26 -5.26
N ILE A 191 -14.57 -6.81 -6.41
CA ILE A 191 -14.62 -6.12 -7.70
C ILE A 191 -15.53 -6.93 -8.61
N GLN A 192 -16.61 -6.33 -9.03
CA GLN A 192 -17.60 -6.96 -9.92
C GLN A 192 -17.62 -6.28 -11.29
N ASN A 193 -17.49 -7.08 -12.33
CA ASN A 193 -17.60 -6.63 -13.72
C ASN A 193 -18.24 -7.73 -14.59
N GLU A 194 -19.28 -7.41 -15.34
CA GLU A 194 -19.95 -8.30 -16.29
C GLU A 194 -20.29 -9.70 -15.72
N GLY A 195 -20.76 -9.75 -14.47
CA GLY A 195 -21.14 -11.00 -13.80
C GLY A 195 -19.97 -11.80 -13.20
N ASN A 196 -18.74 -11.34 -13.36
CA ASN A 196 -17.58 -11.90 -12.69
C ASN A 196 -17.29 -11.11 -11.40
N THR A 197 -17.04 -11.81 -10.32
CA THR A 197 -16.65 -11.21 -9.04
C THR A 197 -15.28 -11.71 -8.64
N ILE A 198 -14.40 -10.79 -8.28
CA ILE A 198 -13.09 -11.09 -7.67
C ILE A 198 -13.15 -10.60 -6.24
N GLU A 199 -12.77 -11.47 -5.31
CA GLU A 199 -12.67 -11.17 -3.90
C GLU A 199 -11.20 -11.16 -3.46
N ILE A 200 -10.79 -10.15 -2.73
CA ILE A 200 -9.45 -9.99 -2.17
C ILE A 200 -9.59 -9.83 -0.66
N VAL A 201 -9.11 -10.79 0.11
CA VAL A 201 -9.15 -10.78 1.59
C VAL A 201 -7.78 -10.49 2.21
N ASP A 202 -6.71 -10.77 1.49
CA ASP A 202 -5.33 -10.47 1.88
C ASP A 202 -4.54 -9.98 0.67
N PRO A 203 -4.13 -8.72 0.67
CA PRO A 203 -3.47 -8.12 -0.48
C PRO A 203 -2.12 -8.77 -0.79
N LEU A 204 -1.39 -9.26 0.21
CA LEU A 204 -0.05 -9.83 -0.01
C LEU A 204 -0.09 -11.28 -0.49
N THR A 205 -1.14 -12.03 -0.18
CA THR A 205 -1.34 -13.40 -0.67
C THR A 205 -2.11 -13.45 -1.98
N PHE A 206 -2.84 -12.40 -2.34
CA PHE A 206 -3.52 -12.30 -3.63
C PHE A 206 -2.53 -11.99 -4.74
N VAL A 207 -1.99 -13.05 -5.34
CA VAL A 207 -0.91 -12.96 -6.33
C VAL A 207 -1.46 -13.07 -7.74
N GLN A 208 -1.10 -12.12 -8.60
CA GLN A 208 -1.52 -12.07 -9.99
C GLN A 208 -0.33 -12.17 -10.93
N LYS A 209 -0.38 -13.06 -11.91
CA LYS A 209 0.54 -13.06 -13.04
C LYS A 209 0.15 -11.94 -14.01
N ARG A 210 1.15 -11.41 -14.71
CA ARG A 210 0.91 -10.34 -15.69
C ARG A 210 -0.16 -10.69 -16.74
N ASN A 211 -0.24 -11.96 -17.14
CA ASN A 211 -1.21 -12.41 -18.14
C ASN A 211 -2.57 -12.74 -17.56
N ASP A 212 -2.66 -12.97 -16.26
CA ASP A 212 -3.87 -13.37 -15.54
C ASP A 212 -4.47 -12.19 -14.74
N LEU A 213 -4.02 -10.96 -15.03
CA LEU A 213 -4.58 -9.76 -14.42
C LEU A 213 -6.09 -9.66 -14.67
N LEU A 214 -6.81 -9.14 -13.69
CA LEU A 214 -8.18 -8.69 -13.88
C LEU A 214 -8.26 -7.87 -15.16
N THR A 215 -9.01 -8.39 -16.16
CA THR A 215 -9.12 -7.76 -17.47
C THR A 215 -10.50 -7.14 -17.61
N LEU A 216 -10.52 -5.82 -17.74
CA LEU A 216 -11.75 -5.04 -17.84
C LEU A 216 -11.98 -4.59 -19.28
N VAL A 217 -13.25 -4.54 -19.68
CA VAL A 217 -13.67 -4.13 -21.02
C VAL A 217 -13.91 -2.62 -21.03
N PRO A 218 -13.35 -1.87 -22.01
CA PRO A 218 -13.63 -0.44 -22.14
C PRO A 218 -15.11 -0.12 -22.21
N GLY A 219 -15.54 0.93 -21.52
CA GLY A 219 -16.93 1.39 -21.50
C GLY A 219 -17.87 0.60 -20.59
N THR A 220 -17.43 -0.51 -19.98
CA THR A 220 -18.24 -1.24 -19.00
C THR A 220 -18.17 -0.60 -17.63
N GLU A 221 -19.20 -0.84 -16.82
CA GLU A 221 -19.23 -0.43 -15.42
C GLU A 221 -18.60 -1.50 -14.53
N VAL A 222 -17.83 -1.06 -13.56
CA VAL A 222 -17.23 -1.90 -12.53
C VAL A 222 -17.75 -1.43 -11.18
N THR A 223 -18.25 -2.35 -10.38
CA THR A 223 -18.66 -2.10 -9.00
C THR A 223 -17.54 -2.55 -8.06
N VAL A 224 -17.22 -1.71 -7.07
CA VAL A 224 -16.28 -2.04 -5.99
C VAL A 224 -16.99 -1.94 -4.67
N THR A 225 -16.91 -3.02 -3.89
CA THR A 225 -17.37 -3.06 -2.51
C THR A 225 -16.18 -3.24 -1.59
N VAL A 226 -16.06 -2.40 -0.58
CA VAL A 226 -14.96 -2.37 0.38
C VAL A 226 -15.50 -2.58 1.78
N TYR A 227 -14.93 -3.54 2.47
CA TYR A 227 -15.27 -3.89 3.85
C TYR A 227 -14.17 -3.36 4.76
N VAL A 228 -14.53 -2.45 5.66
CA VAL A 228 -13.58 -1.73 6.52
C VAL A 228 -13.93 -1.92 7.97
N ARG A 229 -12.94 -2.27 8.78
CA ARG A 229 -13.03 -2.20 10.23
C ARG A 229 -12.20 -1.04 10.75
N ASN A 230 -12.79 -0.24 11.63
CA ASN A 230 -12.12 0.83 12.35
C ASN A 230 -12.11 0.52 13.85
N ASP A 231 -10.93 0.27 14.38
CA ASP A 231 -10.73 -0.02 15.81
C ASP A 231 -10.28 1.24 16.59
N ALA A 232 -10.49 2.45 16.02
CA ALA A 232 -10.19 3.69 16.74
C ALA A 232 -11.13 3.86 17.95
N PRO A 233 -10.62 4.31 19.11
CA PRO A 233 -11.45 4.46 20.31
C PRO A 233 -12.50 5.56 20.17
N ASP A 234 -12.17 6.66 19.48
CA ASP A 234 -13.02 7.83 19.31
C ASP A 234 -13.34 8.04 17.83
N GLN A 235 -14.32 7.29 17.32
CA GLN A 235 -14.69 7.32 15.92
C GLN A 235 -15.62 8.51 15.61
N ILE A 236 -15.38 9.14 14.46
CA ILE A 236 -16.19 10.26 13.97
C ILE A 236 -17.04 9.81 12.79
N GLN A 237 -18.35 9.86 12.94
CA GLN A 237 -19.31 9.57 11.87
C GLN A 237 -19.64 10.84 11.08
N VAL A 238 -19.45 10.82 9.77
CA VAL A 238 -19.80 11.92 8.87
C VAL A 238 -20.35 11.36 7.55
N PRO A 239 -21.63 11.62 7.26
CA PRO A 239 -22.66 12.23 8.12
C PRO A 239 -22.96 11.38 9.36
N ALA A 240 -23.65 11.97 10.33
CA ALA A 240 -24.02 11.24 11.54
C ALA A 240 -24.91 10.04 11.20
N GLY A 241 -24.57 8.87 11.79
CA GLY A 241 -25.27 7.61 11.54
C GLY A 241 -24.76 6.82 10.35
N GLU A 242 -23.72 7.30 9.65
CA GLU A 242 -23.04 6.58 8.58
C GLU A 242 -21.66 6.07 9.03
N GLY A 243 -20.78 5.72 8.08
CA GLY A 243 -19.46 5.18 8.37
C GLY A 243 -18.49 6.16 9.03
N THR A 244 -17.46 5.63 9.61
CA THR A 244 -16.42 6.35 10.36
C THR A 244 -15.17 6.63 9.55
N GLU A 245 -15.18 6.26 8.28
CA GLU A 245 -14.08 6.44 7.31
C GLU A 245 -14.58 7.13 6.05
N LEU A 246 -13.67 7.84 5.41
CA LEU A 246 -13.81 8.26 4.03
C LEU A 246 -13.12 7.21 3.15
N VAL A 247 -13.89 6.57 2.26
CA VAL A 247 -13.35 5.57 1.34
C VAL A 247 -13.35 6.14 -0.08
N ARG A 248 -12.18 6.13 -0.71
CA ARG A 248 -11.96 6.62 -2.06
C ARG A 248 -11.43 5.52 -2.94
N LEU A 249 -11.84 5.52 -4.18
CA LEU A 249 -11.30 4.69 -5.24
C LEU A 249 -10.63 5.59 -6.27
N HIS A 250 -9.33 5.40 -6.45
CA HIS A 250 -8.58 6.00 -7.54
C HIS A 250 -8.43 4.96 -8.64
N PHE A 251 -8.81 5.28 -9.87
CA PHE A 251 -8.76 4.34 -10.98
C PHE A 251 -8.12 4.99 -12.22
N GLY A 252 -7.58 4.15 -13.11
CA GLY A 252 -6.88 4.61 -14.31
C GLY A 252 -5.52 5.24 -14.03
N ARG A 253 -4.96 5.09 -12.84
CA ARG A 253 -3.66 5.66 -12.47
C ARG A 253 -2.51 5.00 -13.22
N HIS A 254 -1.61 5.88 -13.68
CA HIS A 254 -0.34 5.52 -14.28
C HIS A 254 0.78 6.25 -13.53
N PRO A 255 1.79 5.58 -12.97
CA PRO A 255 2.79 6.20 -12.10
C PRO A 255 3.63 7.29 -12.76
N ASN A 256 3.75 7.28 -14.08
CA ASN A 256 4.56 8.24 -14.84
C ASN A 256 3.79 9.49 -15.31
N TRP A 257 2.49 9.60 -15.05
CA TRP A 257 1.67 10.70 -15.52
C TRP A 257 1.51 11.76 -14.43
N ARG A 258 2.46 12.68 -14.40
CA ARG A 258 2.41 13.87 -13.53
C ARG A 258 1.47 14.96 -14.03
N GLN A 259 0.98 14.86 -15.26
CA GLN A 259 0.19 15.92 -15.89
C GLN A 259 -0.96 15.32 -16.70
N TYR A 260 -2.15 15.81 -16.39
CA TYR A 260 -3.33 15.79 -17.24
C TYR A 260 -3.84 14.41 -17.68
N ASP A 261 -5.06 14.17 -17.36
CA ASP A 261 -6.00 13.30 -17.98
C ASP A 261 -6.19 11.88 -17.39
N MET A 262 -7.40 11.72 -16.94
CA MET A 262 -8.19 10.49 -16.93
C MET A 262 -7.87 9.44 -15.85
N TYR A 263 -7.29 9.84 -14.74
CA TYR A 263 -7.58 9.07 -13.54
C TYR A 263 -8.82 9.67 -12.87
N GLY A 264 -9.76 8.81 -12.55
CA GLY A 264 -10.93 9.20 -11.79
C GLY A 264 -10.71 8.96 -10.31
N ILE A 265 -11.39 9.76 -9.52
CA ILE A 265 -11.57 9.53 -8.11
C ILE A 265 -13.05 9.36 -7.88
N ARG A 266 -13.44 8.33 -7.11
CA ARG A 266 -14.80 8.12 -6.65
C ARG A 266 -14.80 7.99 -5.15
N TYR A 267 -15.68 8.70 -4.51
CA TYR A 267 -16.04 8.45 -3.13
C TYR A 267 -17.01 7.27 -3.10
N LEU A 268 -16.68 6.26 -2.33
CA LEU A 268 -17.58 5.13 -2.11
C LEU A 268 -18.60 5.53 -1.04
N ARG A 269 -19.85 5.14 -1.25
CA ARG A 269 -20.93 5.42 -0.29
C ARG A 269 -20.99 4.32 0.74
N TRP A 270 -21.17 4.70 1.97
CA TRP A 270 -21.53 3.77 3.02
C TRP A 270 -22.91 3.15 2.72
N THR A 271 -22.98 1.83 2.73
CA THR A 271 -24.21 1.08 2.42
C THR A 271 -24.79 0.37 3.63
N GLY A 272 -24.04 0.33 4.72
CA GLY A 272 -24.45 -0.31 5.95
C GLY A 272 -23.29 -0.87 6.75
N GLN A 273 -23.65 -1.58 7.80
CA GLN A 273 -22.70 -2.28 8.65
C GLN A 273 -22.95 -3.78 8.55
N GLY A 274 -21.90 -4.52 8.28
CA GLY A 274 -21.90 -5.97 8.28
C GLY A 274 -21.67 -6.55 9.68
N ASP A 275 -21.39 -7.83 9.72
CA ASP A 275 -21.06 -8.53 10.96
C ASP A 275 -19.82 -7.93 11.64
N ASN A 276 -19.76 -8.05 12.96
CA ASN A 276 -18.62 -7.60 13.80
C ASN A 276 -18.24 -6.11 13.68
N GLY A 277 -19.18 -5.25 13.28
CA GLY A 277 -18.93 -3.81 13.18
C GLY A 277 -18.16 -3.37 11.94
N THR A 278 -18.05 -4.23 10.93
CA THR A 278 -17.45 -3.90 9.64
C THR A 278 -18.32 -2.94 8.86
N ASN A 279 -17.80 -1.78 8.48
CA ASN A 279 -18.46 -0.82 7.60
C ASN A 279 -18.32 -1.26 6.15
N ILE A 280 -19.41 -1.14 5.37
CA ILE A 280 -19.46 -1.55 3.95
C ILE A 280 -19.62 -0.29 3.09
N TYR A 281 -18.74 -0.16 2.11
CA TYR A 281 -18.73 0.96 1.18
C TYR A 281 -18.81 0.45 -0.25
N GLU A 282 -19.61 1.10 -1.09
CA GLU A 282 -19.79 0.73 -2.49
C GLU A 282 -19.68 1.92 -3.42
N GLY A 283 -19.14 1.69 -4.60
CA GLY A 283 -19.10 2.66 -5.67
C GLY A 283 -18.79 2.03 -7.02
N THR A 284 -19.06 2.78 -8.07
CA THR A 284 -18.87 2.31 -9.45
C THR A 284 -18.01 3.27 -10.25
N TRP A 285 -17.30 2.75 -11.26
CA TRP A 285 -16.65 3.55 -12.28
C TRP A 285 -16.79 2.93 -13.65
N THR A 286 -16.72 3.76 -14.69
CA THR A 286 -16.69 3.30 -16.08
C THR A 286 -15.24 3.10 -16.52
N VAL A 287 -14.93 1.94 -17.09
CA VAL A 287 -13.59 1.60 -17.58
C VAL A 287 -13.21 2.50 -18.76
N GLY A 288 -12.08 3.17 -18.67
CA GLY A 288 -11.54 4.01 -19.74
C GLY A 288 -11.11 3.19 -20.96
N SER A 289 -10.97 3.86 -22.12
CA SER A 289 -10.68 3.20 -23.40
C SER A 289 -9.20 2.84 -23.63
N ARG A 290 -8.29 3.34 -22.81
CA ARG A 290 -6.85 3.10 -23.03
C ARG A 290 -6.44 1.69 -22.64
N SER A 291 -6.05 0.87 -23.63
CA SER A 291 -5.52 -0.47 -23.41
C SER A 291 -4.14 -0.42 -22.77
N ARG A 292 -4.08 -0.70 -21.46
CA ARG A 292 -2.85 -0.77 -20.67
C ARG A 292 -3.10 -1.45 -19.33
N ILE A 293 -2.04 -1.63 -18.55
CA ILE A 293 -2.14 -1.98 -17.13
C ILE A 293 -2.33 -0.68 -16.34
N ASN A 294 -3.31 -0.68 -15.48
CA ASN A 294 -3.66 0.41 -14.57
C ASN A 294 -3.76 -0.14 -13.15
N HIS A 295 -3.93 0.78 -12.18
CA HIS A 295 -4.26 0.40 -10.81
C HIS A 295 -5.59 1.01 -10.39
N ALA A 296 -6.36 0.22 -9.66
CA ALA A 296 -7.45 0.67 -8.81
C ALA A 296 -6.91 0.74 -7.38
N VAL A 297 -6.81 1.94 -6.81
CA VAL A 297 -6.31 2.12 -5.46
C VAL A 297 -7.48 2.44 -4.55
N VAL A 298 -7.82 1.50 -3.68
CA VAL A 298 -8.73 1.72 -2.56
C VAL A 298 -7.96 2.47 -1.49
N ASP A 299 -8.43 3.64 -1.11
CA ASP A 299 -7.81 4.50 -0.09
C ASP A 299 -8.84 4.81 0.99
N VAL A 300 -8.58 4.32 2.19
CA VAL A 300 -9.42 4.48 3.37
C VAL A 300 -8.73 5.43 4.33
N ILE A 301 -9.42 6.50 4.71
CA ILE A 301 -8.92 7.53 5.62
C ILE A 301 -9.89 7.64 6.79
N ASP A 302 -9.37 7.66 8.00
CA ASP A 302 -10.15 7.90 9.21
C ASP A 302 -10.79 9.31 9.18
N ASN A 303 -12.09 9.39 9.45
CA ASN A 303 -12.82 10.67 9.45
C ASN A 303 -12.26 11.65 10.48
N GLY A 304 -11.71 11.18 11.60
CA GLY A 304 -11.07 12.04 12.59
C GLY A 304 -9.90 12.84 12.01
N CYS A 305 -9.17 12.27 11.05
CA CYS A 305 -8.09 12.99 10.36
C CYS A 305 -8.59 14.16 9.51
N ILE A 306 -9.85 14.14 9.10
CA ILE A 306 -10.42 15.10 8.14
C ILE A 306 -11.30 16.13 8.85
N PHE A 307 -12.12 15.68 9.81
CA PHE A 307 -13.20 16.46 10.40
C PHE A 307 -12.91 16.97 11.80
N ASP A 308 -11.71 16.76 12.33
CA ASP A 308 -11.29 17.26 13.63
C ASP A 308 -10.01 18.06 13.54
N ASP A 309 -9.79 19.05 14.40
CA ASP A 309 -8.59 19.88 14.43
C ASP A 309 -7.55 19.40 15.44
N ASP A 310 -7.92 18.50 16.36
CA ASP A 310 -6.96 17.88 17.29
C ASP A 310 -6.06 16.86 16.55
N THR A 311 -4.90 17.33 16.17
CA THR A 311 -3.91 16.49 15.44
C THR A 311 -3.22 15.45 16.33
N GLN A 312 -3.40 15.51 17.65
CA GLN A 312 -2.87 14.53 18.60
C GLN A 312 -3.86 13.40 18.85
N ALA A 313 -5.13 13.74 19.05
CA ALA A 313 -6.22 12.77 19.18
C ALA A 313 -6.45 12.03 17.85
N TYR A 314 -6.42 12.77 16.74
CA TYR A 314 -6.66 12.26 15.40
C TYR A 314 -5.44 12.48 14.48
N PRO A 315 -4.33 11.75 14.70
CA PRO A 315 -3.17 11.78 13.81
C PRO A 315 -3.53 11.18 12.45
N TYR A 316 -2.71 11.42 11.43
CA TYR A 316 -2.90 10.80 10.12
C TYR A 316 -3.04 9.28 10.23
N ASN A 317 -4.17 8.76 9.77
CA ASN A 317 -4.55 7.36 9.84
C ASN A 317 -5.23 6.94 8.53
N SER A 318 -4.59 6.01 7.80
CA SER A 318 -5.08 5.54 6.49
C SER A 318 -4.54 4.15 6.18
N VAL A 319 -5.32 3.40 5.42
CA VAL A 319 -4.92 2.12 4.82
C VAL A 319 -5.28 2.13 3.33
N THR A 320 -4.44 1.51 2.50
CA THR A 320 -4.65 1.50 1.05
C THR A 320 -4.34 0.13 0.45
N TRP A 321 -5.12 -0.25 -0.58
CA TRP A 321 -4.83 -1.42 -1.42
C TRP A 321 -4.73 -1.00 -2.87
N GLY A 322 -3.58 -1.30 -3.50
CA GLY A 322 -3.33 -1.01 -4.92
C GLY A 322 -3.46 -2.26 -5.77
N ILE A 323 -4.55 -2.36 -6.53
CA ILE A 323 -4.97 -3.55 -7.29
C ILE A 323 -4.66 -3.32 -8.76
N PRO A 324 -3.70 -4.06 -9.36
CA PRO A 324 -3.42 -3.93 -10.79
C PRO A 324 -4.53 -4.58 -11.62
N TYR A 325 -4.91 -3.93 -12.71
CA TYR A 325 -5.84 -4.47 -13.70
C TYR A 325 -5.41 -4.09 -15.11
N ARG A 326 -5.90 -4.82 -16.10
CA ARG A 326 -5.66 -4.56 -17.51
C ARG A 326 -6.94 -4.08 -18.18
N VAL A 327 -6.82 -3.08 -19.04
CA VAL A 327 -7.90 -2.73 -19.97
C VAL A 327 -7.69 -3.48 -21.27
N LYS A 328 -8.70 -4.22 -21.72
CA LYS A 328 -8.67 -4.99 -22.96
C LYS A 328 -8.47 -4.06 -24.16
N PRO A 329 -7.62 -4.39 -25.14
CA PRO A 329 -7.59 -3.64 -26.39
C PRO A 329 -8.95 -3.80 -27.10
N MET A 330 -9.41 -2.68 -27.65
CA MET A 330 -10.58 -2.66 -28.54
C MET A 330 -10.21 -3.27 -29.89
#